data_c9aaa54cfcd05e4eb80eb0db385643f2
#
_entry.id   c9aaa54cfcd05e4eb80eb0db385643f2
#
_cell.length_a   1.000
_cell.length_b   1.000
_cell.length_c   1.000
_cell.angle_alpha   90.00
_cell.angle_beta   90.00
_cell.angle_gamma   90.00
#
_symmetry.space_group_name_H-M   'P 1'
#
loop_
_entity.id
_entity.type
_entity.pdbx_description
1 polymer ?
#
loop_
_entity_poly.entity_id
_entity_poly.type
_entity_poly.pdbx_seq_one_letter_code
_entity_poly.pdbx_strand_id
1 'polypeptide(L)'
;MQFKVLAVAVLASLPLVAAAQSSVTVYGVMDAAIAKEDTGAPGGSRTVTNSGNQSSSRLGFKGSEDLGNGLKAIFNIEAGVALDTGATDSALFGRRAVVGLSGAFGNVTIGREYTPIADVAKETDVLGQGFYGSNLSAFTSGRLTRRISNSVNYKSNSLSGFRFGGAYATGETSTGPSLNLMGVMVDYTLGGLYLGAGYHTFERLATGDDKELIIGAGYKFGPFEVKGNYMEADPVGANNQFKQYNLGGAYTVDAHKFFANFQTNKLENGAKGNAFTLAYQYSLSKRTNVYTSYASLRNNANGVFGLNSAGTNVTPPATAPGSDPMALSLGIRHTF
;
A
#
# COMPACT_ATOMS: atom_id res chain seq x y z
N MET A 1 -16.43 26.51 69.55
CA MET A 1 -15.68 27.09 68.41
C MET A 1 -14.74 26.02 67.81
N GLN A 2 -15.27 24.84 67.41
CA GLN A 2 -14.47 23.70 66.91
C GLN A 2 -15.16 22.88 65.79
N PHE A 3 -15.97 23.48 64.95
CA PHE A 3 -16.64 22.76 63.83
C PHE A 3 -16.33 23.31 62.44
N LYS A 4 -15.30 24.15 62.26
CA LYS A 4 -14.99 24.76 60.97
C LYS A 4 -13.70 24.25 60.29
N VAL A 5 -12.99 23.28 60.83
CA VAL A 5 -11.72 22.79 60.31
C VAL A 5 -11.85 21.43 59.58
N LEU A 6 -12.96 20.72 59.69
CA LEU A 6 -13.15 19.40 59.08
C LEU A 6 -13.68 19.43 57.64
N ALA A 7 -14.12 20.59 57.13
CA ALA A 7 -14.70 20.68 55.80
C ALA A 7 -13.68 20.94 54.65
N VAL A 8 -12.41 21.28 54.98
CA VAL A 8 -11.40 21.59 53.95
C VAL A 8 -10.54 20.40 53.59
N ALA A 9 -10.49 19.34 54.41
CA ALA A 9 -9.64 18.16 54.15
C ALA A 9 -10.29 17.09 53.22
N VAL A 10 -11.59 17.17 52.91
CA VAL A 10 -12.29 16.20 52.09
C VAL A 10 -12.28 16.57 50.58
N LEU A 11 -11.95 17.83 50.24
CA LEU A 11 -11.82 18.28 48.86
C LEU A 11 -10.45 18.00 48.19
N ALA A 12 -9.47 17.54 48.96
CA ALA A 12 -8.10 17.25 48.48
C ALA A 12 -7.88 15.79 48.06
N SER A 13 -8.89 14.91 48.17
CA SER A 13 -8.77 13.50 47.82
C SER A 13 -9.69 13.07 46.64
N LEU A 14 -10.11 14.03 45.82
CA LEU A 14 -10.65 13.63 44.51
C LEU A 14 -9.47 13.11 43.68
N PRO A 15 -9.49 11.81 43.24
CA PRO A 15 -8.50 11.37 42.31
C PRO A 15 -8.63 12.29 41.09
N LEU A 16 -7.55 12.97 40.72
CA LEU A 16 -7.38 13.54 39.40
C LEU A 16 -7.53 12.35 38.45
N VAL A 17 -8.76 12.12 37.99
CA VAL A 17 -9.02 11.28 36.83
C VAL A 17 -8.24 12.00 35.73
N ALA A 18 -7.02 11.54 35.46
CA ALA A 18 -6.31 11.94 34.29
C ALA A 18 -7.24 11.62 33.14
N ALA A 19 -7.88 12.66 32.58
CA ALA A 19 -8.73 12.50 31.40
C ALA A 19 -7.81 11.90 30.35
N ALA A 20 -7.95 10.59 30.13
CA ALA A 20 -7.27 9.90 29.06
C ALA A 20 -7.58 10.68 27.78
N GLN A 21 -6.59 11.38 27.24
CA GLN A 21 -6.78 12.25 26.09
C GLN A 21 -6.95 11.36 24.87
N SER A 22 -8.16 10.88 24.64
CA SER A 22 -8.53 10.16 23.43
C SER A 22 -8.54 11.14 22.26
N SER A 23 -7.77 10.85 21.23
CA SER A 23 -7.74 11.65 20.00
C SER A 23 -8.27 10.84 18.83
N VAL A 24 -9.24 11.41 18.12
CA VAL A 24 -9.70 10.88 16.84
C VAL A 24 -9.31 11.86 15.74
N THR A 25 -8.62 11.36 14.73
CA THR A 25 -8.21 12.14 13.57
C THR A 25 -8.96 11.65 12.34
N VAL A 26 -9.62 12.56 11.64
CA VAL A 26 -10.10 12.35 10.27
C VAL A 26 -8.96 12.69 9.32
N TYR A 27 -8.68 11.84 8.36
CA TYR A 27 -7.64 12.06 7.36
C TYR A 27 -8.07 11.52 6.01
N GLY A 28 -7.45 11.98 4.95
CA GLY A 28 -7.76 11.48 3.63
C GLY A 28 -6.82 11.96 2.53
N VAL A 29 -7.07 11.40 1.37
CA VAL A 29 -6.45 11.78 0.10
C VAL A 29 -7.54 11.82 -0.95
N MET A 30 -7.63 12.94 -1.67
CA MET A 30 -8.46 13.10 -2.85
C MET A 30 -7.54 13.29 -4.05
N ASP A 31 -7.62 12.38 -5.00
CA ASP A 31 -6.76 12.32 -6.19
C ASP A 31 -7.64 12.01 -7.40
N ALA A 32 -7.69 12.92 -8.35
CA ALA A 32 -8.46 12.77 -9.58
C ALA A 32 -7.63 13.22 -10.78
N ALA A 33 -7.82 12.54 -11.90
CA ALA A 33 -7.12 12.84 -13.15
C ALA A 33 -8.02 12.65 -14.36
N ILE A 34 -7.69 13.36 -15.44
CA ILE A 34 -8.12 13.03 -16.80
C ILE A 34 -6.98 12.22 -17.41
N ALA A 35 -7.31 11.10 -18.05
CA ALA A 35 -6.33 10.26 -18.72
C ALA A 35 -6.77 9.85 -20.11
N LYS A 36 -5.79 9.77 -21.03
CA LYS A 36 -5.88 9.06 -22.28
C LYS A 36 -5.26 7.69 -22.05
N GLU A 37 -6.06 6.66 -22.19
CA GLU A 37 -5.66 5.26 -22.01
C GLU A 37 -5.80 4.52 -23.33
N ASP A 38 -4.87 3.61 -23.62
CA ASP A 38 -4.92 2.72 -24.78
C ASP A 38 -4.42 1.34 -24.37
N THR A 39 -5.18 0.30 -24.63
CA THR A 39 -4.78 -1.09 -24.36
C THR A 39 -3.80 -1.64 -25.39
N GLY A 40 -3.56 -0.93 -26.51
CA GLY A 40 -2.79 -1.39 -27.65
C GLY A 40 -3.55 -2.37 -28.54
N ALA A 41 -4.74 -2.81 -28.17
CA ALA A 41 -5.62 -3.64 -29.00
C ALA A 41 -6.55 -2.78 -29.87
N PRO A 42 -7.07 -3.28 -30.99
CA PRO A 42 -8.01 -2.55 -31.82
C PRO A 42 -9.21 -2.04 -31.01
N GLY A 43 -9.52 -0.74 -31.09
CA GLY A 43 -10.61 -0.11 -30.34
C GLY A 43 -10.33 0.11 -28.85
N GLY A 44 -9.11 -0.15 -28.37
CA GLY A 44 -8.73 -0.06 -26.94
C GLY A 44 -8.45 1.34 -26.42
N SER A 45 -8.56 2.38 -27.26
CA SER A 45 -8.26 3.77 -26.89
C SER A 45 -9.47 4.46 -26.30
N ARG A 46 -9.31 5.11 -25.13
CA ARG A 46 -10.37 5.85 -24.44
C ARG A 46 -9.83 7.08 -23.71
N THR A 47 -10.69 8.07 -23.48
CA THR A 47 -10.43 9.18 -22.56
C THR A 47 -11.32 9.00 -21.36
N VAL A 48 -10.75 9.11 -20.17
CA VAL A 48 -11.45 8.84 -18.90
C VAL A 48 -11.14 9.91 -17.87
N THR A 49 -12.08 10.11 -16.96
CA THR A 49 -11.81 10.74 -15.67
C THR A 49 -11.63 9.62 -14.66
N ASN A 50 -10.51 9.62 -13.94
CA ASN A 50 -10.16 8.56 -12.99
C ASN A 50 -10.01 9.12 -11.59
N SER A 51 -10.23 8.26 -10.60
CA SER A 51 -9.81 8.48 -9.22
C SER A 51 -8.51 7.73 -8.94
N GLY A 52 -7.52 8.40 -8.30
CA GLY A 52 -6.37 7.69 -7.76
C GLY A 52 -5.23 7.39 -8.73
N ASN A 53 -4.85 8.29 -9.63
CA ASN A 53 -3.73 8.04 -10.54
C ASN A 53 -2.35 8.24 -9.90
N GLN A 54 -2.20 9.17 -8.95
CA GLN A 54 -0.96 9.35 -8.18
C GLN A 54 -1.02 8.60 -6.83
N SER A 55 -2.20 8.51 -6.22
CA SER A 55 -2.42 7.71 -5.01
C SER A 55 -3.89 7.39 -4.84
N SER A 56 -4.24 6.22 -4.30
CA SER A 56 -5.64 5.85 -4.08
C SER A 56 -6.36 6.91 -3.25
N SER A 57 -7.47 7.44 -3.76
CA SER A 57 -8.35 8.33 -2.99
C SER A 57 -8.99 7.56 -1.85
N ARG A 58 -9.06 8.18 -0.67
CA ARG A 58 -9.50 7.52 0.55
C ARG A 58 -9.92 8.49 1.62
N LEU A 59 -10.79 8.03 2.50
CA LEU A 59 -11.19 8.67 3.73
C LEU A 59 -10.91 7.72 4.89
N GLY A 60 -10.30 8.20 5.96
CA GLY A 60 -9.95 7.38 7.11
C GLY A 60 -10.19 8.06 8.44
N PHE A 61 -10.41 7.23 9.45
CA PHE A 61 -10.49 7.62 10.85
C PHE A 61 -9.48 6.80 11.63
N LYS A 62 -8.67 7.45 12.44
CA LYS A 62 -7.73 6.80 13.35
C LYS A 62 -7.80 7.46 14.71
N GLY A 63 -7.62 6.66 15.74
CA GLY A 63 -7.61 7.19 17.09
C GLY A 63 -6.71 6.40 18.01
N SER A 64 -6.38 7.03 19.12
CA SER A 64 -5.67 6.39 20.22
C SER A 64 -6.21 6.88 21.54
N GLU A 65 -6.25 5.98 22.52
CA GLU A 65 -6.57 6.23 23.92
C GLU A 65 -5.40 5.78 24.78
N ASP A 66 -4.93 6.63 25.67
CA ASP A 66 -3.87 6.31 26.62
C ASP A 66 -4.47 5.46 27.77
N LEU A 67 -3.95 4.24 27.93
CA LEU A 67 -4.37 3.31 28.98
C LEU A 67 -3.45 3.37 30.22
N GLY A 68 -2.47 4.27 30.20
CA GLY A 68 -1.45 4.37 31.25
C GLY A 68 -0.22 3.50 31.01
N ASN A 69 0.86 3.79 31.70
CA ASN A 69 2.13 3.05 31.65
C ASN A 69 2.70 2.88 30.23
N GLY A 70 2.43 3.83 29.32
CA GLY A 70 2.88 3.78 27.92
C GLY A 70 2.09 2.81 27.03
N LEU A 71 1.02 2.21 27.54
CA LEU A 71 0.10 1.38 26.76
C LEU A 71 -1.02 2.25 26.19
N LYS A 72 -1.37 2.00 24.91
CA LYS A 72 -2.46 2.69 24.21
C LYS A 72 -3.38 1.69 23.51
N ALA A 73 -4.68 1.93 23.58
CA ALA A 73 -5.61 1.35 22.61
C ALA A 73 -5.57 2.17 21.32
N ILE A 74 -5.57 1.50 20.17
CA ILE A 74 -5.53 2.14 18.86
C ILE A 74 -6.57 1.55 17.93
N PHE A 75 -7.09 2.37 17.02
CA PHE A 75 -7.88 1.88 15.88
C PHE A 75 -7.54 2.64 14.61
N ASN A 76 -7.81 2.02 13.47
CA ASN A 76 -7.79 2.69 12.17
C ASN A 76 -8.78 2.01 11.22
N ILE A 77 -9.69 2.81 10.65
CA ILE A 77 -10.59 2.40 9.59
C ILE A 77 -10.40 3.31 8.38
N GLU A 78 -10.29 2.72 7.17
CA GLU A 78 -10.01 3.46 5.93
C GLU A 78 -10.85 2.91 4.78
N ALA A 79 -11.65 3.80 4.17
CA ALA A 79 -12.48 3.55 2.99
C ALA A 79 -11.77 4.05 1.73
N GLY A 80 -11.85 3.31 0.63
CA GLY A 80 -11.54 3.83 -0.70
C GLY A 80 -12.69 4.69 -1.22
N VAL A 81 -12.35 5.73 -1.99
CA VAL A 81 -13.32 6.65 -2.59
C VAL A 81 -13.00 6.79 -4.07
N ALA A 82 -13.97 6.52 -4.93
CA ALA A 82 -13.89 6.81 -6.36
C ALA A 82 -14.46 8.21 -6.61
N LEU A 83 -13.58 9.20 -6.84
CA LEU A 83 -14.00 10.61 -6.99
C LEU A 83 -14.75 10.87 -8.30
N ASP A 84 -14.54 10.05 -9.30
CA ASP A 84 -15.19 10.13 -10.61
C ASP A 84 -16.65 9.67 -10.58
N THR A 85 -17.00 8.75 -9.66
CA THR A 85 -18.34 8.14 -9.58
C THR A 85 -19.03 8.31 -8.23
N GLY A 86 -18.29 8.72 -7.19
CA GLY A 86 -18.79 8.76 -5.81
C GLY A 86 -18.90 7.39 -5.13
N ALA A 87 -18.47 6.30 -5.81
CA ALA A 87 -18.50 4.96 -5.24
C ALA A 87 -17.43 4.74 -4.17
N THR A 88 -17.60 3.70 -3.36
CA THR A 88 -16.58 3.17 -2.46
C THR A 88 -15.91 1.93 -3.07
N ASP A 89 -14.86 1.41 -2.44
CA ASP A 89 -14.32 0.08 -2.72
C ASP A 89 -15.42 -0.99 -2.49
N SER A 90 -15.13 -2.24 -2.85
CA SER A 90 -16.05 -3.38 -2.69
C SER A 90 -16.59 -3.57 -1.26
N ALA A 91 -15.91 -3.01 -0.26
CA ALA A 91 -16.34 -2.95 1.14
C ALA A 91 -16.09 -1.53 1.68
N LEU A 92 -16.98 -1.05 2.58
CA LEU A 92 -16.92 0.31 3.13
C LEU A 92 -15.53 0.64 3.70
N PHE A 93 -14.94 -0.24 4.50
CA PHE A 93 -13.57 -0.10 5.03
C PHE A 93 -12.62 -1.13 4.41
N GLY A 94 -12.72 -1.33 3.09
CA GLY A 94 -11.96 -2.32 2.34
C GLY A 94 -10.44 -2.09 2.32
N ARG A 95 -9.98 -0.91 2.71
CA ARG A 95 -8.56 -0.59 2.72
C ARG A 95 -7.90 -0.98 4.03
N ARG A 96 -8.50 -0.64 5.16
CA ARG A 96 -8.03 -0.96 6.51
C ARG A 96 -9.20 -0.94 7.49
N ALA A 97 -9.24 -1.89 8.41
CA ALA A 97 -10.20 -1.93 9.50
C ALA A 97 -9.60 -2.72 10.66
N VAL A 98 -8.96 -2.03 11.60
CA VAL A 98 -8.22 -2.63 12.71
C VAL A 98 -8.46 -1.93 14.03
N VAL A 99 -8.39 -2.71 15.10
CA VAL A 99 -8.28 -2.27 16.49
C VAL A 99 -7.12 -3.01 17.15
N GLY A 100 -6.48 -2.44 18.14
CA GLY A 100 -5.36 -3.10 18.81
C GLY A 100 -4.71 -2.31 19.91
N LEU A 101 -3.53 -2.75 20.31
CA LEU A 101 -2.71 -2.17 21.35
C LEU A 101 -1.34 -1.72 20.80
N SER A 102 -0.86 -0.61 21.34
CA SER A 102 0.46 -0.04 21.06
C SER A 102 1.20 0.21 22.35
N GLY A 103 2.50 -0.06 22.37
CA GLY A 103 3.32 0.12 23.56
C GLY A 103 4.83 -0.02 23.29
N ALA A 104 5.60 -0.25 24.33
CA ALA A 104 7.05 -0.50 24.20
C ALA A 104 7.37 -1.75 23.37
N PHE A 105 6.45 -2.71 23.33
CA PHE A 105 6.54 -3.93 22.51
C PHE A 105 6.26 -3.69 21.00
N GLY A 106 5.82 -2.52 20.59
CA GLY A 106 5.33 -2.24 19.24
C GLY A 106 3.80 -2.17 19.17
N ASN A 107 3.22 -2.62 18.06
CA ASN A 107 1.79 -2.61 17.80
C ASN A 107 1.28 -4.03 17.51
N VAL A 108 0.20 -4.44 18.18
CA VAL A 108 -0.57 -5.64 17.86
C VAL A 108 -1.97 -5.19 17.45
N THR A 109 -2.42 -5.58 16.26
CA THR A 109 -3.75 -5.22 15.75
C THR A 109 -4.50 -6.44 15.25
N ILE A 110 -5.83 -6.40 15.31
CA ILE A 110 -6.73 -7.42 14.80
C ILE A 110 -7.65 -6.77 13.78
N GLY A 111 -7.90 -7.47 12.65
CA GLY A 111 -8.85 -7.08 11.61
C GLY A 111 -8.28 -7.16 10.20
N ARG A 112 -8.64 -6.20 9.33
CA ARG A 112 -8.16 -6.11 7.96
C ARG A 112 -6.99 -5.14 7.86
N GLU A 113 -5.84 -5.63 7.40
CA GLU A 113 -4.58 -4.87 7.37
C GLU A 113 -3.80 -5.11 6.06
N TYR A 114 -2.83 -4.25 5.79
CA TYR A 114 -1.79 -4.50 4.79
C TYR A 114 -0.88 -5.63 5.26
N THR A 115 -0.51 -6.48 4.32
CA THR A 115 0.39 -7.61 4.58
C THR A 115 1.84 -7.15 4.75
N PRO A 116 2.70 -7.94 5.40
CA PRO A 116 4.12 -7.65 5.53
C PRO A 116 4.83 -7.33 4.20
N ILE A 117 4.56 -8.08 3.11
CA ILE A 117 5.16 -7.78 1.80
C ILE A 117 4.65 -6.46 1.21
N ALA A 118 3.40 -6.07 1.47
CA ALA A 118 2.86 -4.82 0.98
C ALA A 118 3.50 -3.60 1.64
N ASP A 119 3.90 -3.71 2.92
CA ASP A 119 4.65 -2.66 3.62
C ASP A 119 6.03 -2.44 2.97
N VAL A 120 6.78 -3.50 2.68
CA VAL A 120 8.08 -3.40 1.98
C VAL A 120 7.91 -2.87 0.55
N ALA A 121 6.89 -3.34 -0.17
CA ALA A 121 6.61 -2.91 -1.55
C ALA A 121 6.34 -1.41 -1.65
N LYS A 122 5.61 -0.85 -0.69
CA LYS A 122 5.32 0.58 -0.63
C LYS A 122 6.57 1.43 -0.44
N GLU A 123 7.50 1.00 0.41
CA GLU A 123 8.73 1.75 0.71
C GLU A 123 9.75 1.67 -0.43
N THR A 124 9.66 0.66 -1.29
CA THR A 124 10.62 0.38 -2.36
C THR A 124 10.13 0.71 -3.78
N ASP A 125 9.00 1.43 -3.89
CA ASP A 125 8.49 1.97 -5.15
C ASP A 125 8.66 3.49 -5.20
N VAL A 126 9.40 3.99 -6.17
CA VAL A 126 9.60 5.44 -6.35
C VAL A 126 8.31 6.16 -6.78
N LEU A 127 7.40 5.45 -7.46
CA LEU A 127 6.09 5.94 -7.87
C LEU A 127 5.04 5.86 -6.74
N GLY A 128 5.41 5.35 -5.55
CA GLY A 128 4.58 5.33 -4.35
C GLY A 128 3.33 4.45 -4.47
N GLN A 129 3.37 3.40 -5.30
CA GLN A 129 2.21 2.56 -5.64
C GLN A 129 1.03 3.37 -6.20
N GLY A 130 1.33 4.40 -6.99
CA GLY A 130 0.35 5.35 -7.50
C GLY A 130 0.28 5.36 -9.01
N PHE A 131 1.20 6.02 -9.65
CA PHE A 131 1.22 6.22 -11.10
C PHE A 131 1.18 4.91 -11.90
N TYR A 132 0.70 4.99 -13.15
CA TYR A 132 0.77 3.88 -14.09
C TYR A 132 2.18 3.31 -14.18
N GLY A 133 2.29 1.98 -14.17
CA GLY A 133 3.60 1.30 -14.20
C GLY A 133 4.33 1.24 -12.86
N SER A 134 3.63 1.52 -11.75
CA SER A 134 4.13 1.26 -10.39
C SER A 134 4.19 -0.24 -10.09
N ASN A 135 4.89 -0.63 -9.02
CA ASN A 135 4.97 -2.02 -8.58
C ASN A 135 3.61 -2.60 -8.13
N LEU A 136 2.57 -1.77 -8.10
CA LEU A 136 1.20 -2.18 -7.78
C LEU A 136 0.67 -3.30 -8.69
N SER A 137 1.17 -3.39 -9.92
CA SER A 137 0.83 -4.46 -10.86
C SER A 137 1.16 -5.87 -10.34
N ALA A 138 2.09 -6.01 -9.39
CA ALA A 138 2.38 -7.30 -8.74
C ALA A 138 1.24 -7.80 -7.83
N PHE A 139 0.37 -6.88 -7.36
CA PHE A 139 -0.76 -7.20 -6.49
C PHE A 139 -2.08 -7.36 -7.24
N THR A 140 -2.06 -7.24 -8.56
CA THR A 140 -3.26 -7.44 -9.39
C THR A 140 -3.40 -8.88 -9.84
N SER A 141 -4.61 -9.26 -10.24
CA SER A 141 -4.91 -10.60 -10.77
C SER A 141 -4.59 -11.75 -9.80
N GLY A 142 -4.65 -11.49 -8.48
CA GLY A 142 -4.44 -12.51 -7.46
C GLY A 142 -3.00 -13.01 -7.33
N ARG A 143 -2.01 -12.26 -7.83
CA ARG A 143 -0.59 -12.66 -7.80
C ARG A 143 -0.04 -12.58 -6.37
N LEU A 144 0.25 -11.36 -5.87
CA LEU A 144 0.66 -11.18 -4.48
C LEU A 144 -0.48 -10.63 -3.64
N THR A 145 -0.49 -10.98 -2.38
CA THR A 145 -1.52 -10.57 -1.41
C THR A 145 -1.16 -9.22 -0.80
N ARG A 146 -1.94 -8.19 -1.13
CA ARG A 146 -1.69 -6.82 -0.64
C ARG A 146 -2.31 -6.53 0.72
N ARG A 147 -3.52 -7.07 0.96
CA ARG A 147 -4.29 -6.90 2.20
C ARG A 147 -4.93 -8.22 2.56
N ILE A 148 -5.08 -8.44 3.85
CA ILE A 148 -5.70 -9.65 4.36
C ILE A 148 -6.72 -9.32 5.45
N SER A 149 -7.86 -9.99 5.43
CA SER A 149 -8.89 -9.93 6.48
C SER A 149 -8.64 -10.98 7.54
N ASN A 150 -9.38 -10.91 8.64
CA ASN A 150 -9.40 -11.93 9.71
C ASN A 150 -7.99 -12.18 10.26
N SER A 151 -7.20 -11.11 10.40
CA SER A 151 -5.78 -11.24 10.71
C SER A 151 -5.42 -10.64 12.07
N VAL A 152 -4.42 -11.24 12.70
CA VAL A 152 -3.64 -10.67 13.80
C VAL A 152 -2.32 -10.21 13.22
N ASN A 153 -1.97 -8.96 13.48
CA ASN A 153 -0.79 -8.32 12.90
C ASN A 153 0.09 -7.76 14.02
N TYR A 154 1.40 -7.91 13.86
CA TYR A 154 2.41 -7.33 14.72
C TYR A 154 3.35 -6.44 13.92
N LYS A 155 3.70 -5.28 14.48
CA LYS A 155 4.75 -4.39 13.95
C LYS A 155 5.58 -3.88 15.12
N SER A 156 6.89 -4.18 15.14
CA SER A 156 7.80 -3.71 16.18
C SER A 156 8.00 -2.19 16.12
N ASN A 157 8.43 -1.60 17.21
CA ASN A 157 9.11 -0.32 17.18
C ASN A 157 10.45 -0.45 16.44
N SER A 158 11.06 0.67 16.07
CA SER A 158 12.41 0.65 15.50
C SER A 158 13.45 0.29 16.59
N LEU A 159 14.25 -0.73 16.33
CA LEU A 159 15.33 -1.22 17.17
C LEU A 159 16.65 -0.96 16.44
N SER A 160 17.31 0.16 16.74
CA SER A 160 18.55 0.59 16.05
C SER A 160 18.43 0.58 14.52
N GLY A 161 17.27 1.01 14.00
CA GLY A 161 16.97 1.06 12.56
C GLY A 161 16.24 -0.17 12.03
N PHE A 162 16.27 -1.31 12.72
CA PHE A 162 15.51 -2.51 12.33
C PHE A 162 14.05 -2.43 12.78
N ARG A 163 13.13 -2.89 11.91
CA ARG A 163 11.74 -3.18 12.26
C ARG A 163 11.39 -4.58 11.78
N PHE A 164 10.54 -5.24 12.55
CA PHE A 164 10.01 -6.58 12.28
C PHE A 164 8.50 -6.49 12.18
N GLY A 165 7.92 -7.24 11.28
CA GLY A 165 6.48 -7.37 11.12
C GLY A 165 6.07 -8.82 10.92
N GLY A 166 4.86 -9.15 11.39
CA GLY A 166 4.26 -10.45 11.20
C GLY A 166 2.75 -10.33 11.05
N ALA A 167 2.15 -11.26 10.31
CA ALA A 167 0.72 -11.37 10.15
C ALA A 167 0.33 -12.86 10.12
N TYR A 168 -0.75 -13.19 10.82
CA TYR A 168 -1.43 -14.46 10.67
C TYR A 168 -2.90 -14.18 10.41
N ALA A 169 -3.44 -14.77 9.34
CA ALA A 169 -4.84 -14.63 8.98
C ALA A 169 -5.50 -16.00 8.88
N THR A 170 -6.71 -16.11 9.38
CA THR A 170 -7.55 -17.29 9.29
C THR A 170 -8.47 -17.20 8.07
N GLY A 171 -8.56 -18.30 7.32
CA GLY A 171 -9.47 -18.37 6.16
C GLY A 171 -10.94 -18.61 6.55
N GLU A 172 -11.22 -18.92 7.84
CA GLU A 172 -12.58 -19.13 8.38
C GLU A 172 -13.40 -20.17 7.59
N THR A 173 -12.70 -21.18 7.05
CA THR A 173 -13.32 -22.27 6.28
C THR A 173 -13.44 -23.53 7.13
N SER A 174 -14.57 -24.23 7.01
CA SER A 174 -14.80 -25.53 7.66
C SER A 174 -14.54 -26.72 6.73
N THR A 175 -14.38 -26.48 5.44
CA THR A 175 -14.17 -27.49 4.39
C THR A 175 -13.20 -26.96 3.34
N GLY A 176 -12.43 -27.86 2.71
CA GLY A 176 -11.43 -27.47 1.70
C GLY A 176 -10.11 -27.00 2.30
N PRO A 177 -9.29 -26.24 1.53
CA PRO A 177 -8.08 -25.60 2.03
C PRO A 177 -8.40 -24.63 3.17
N SER A 178 -7.48 -24.48 4.12
CA SER A 178 -7.69 -23.64 5.30
C SER A 178 -7.78 -22.14 4.97
N LEU A 179 -7.21 -21.72 3.82
CA LEU A 179 -7.08 -20.31 3.40
C LEU A 179 -6.35 -19.44 4.43
N ASN A 180 -5.50 -20.04 5.27
CA ASN A 180 -4.68 -19.30 6.21
C ASN A 180 -3.51 -18.65 5.49
N LEU A 181 -3.15 -17.44 5.93
CA LEU A 181 -1.93 -16.77 5.50
C LEU A 181 -1.02 -16.55 6.70
N MET A 182 0.25 -16.89 6.54
CA MET A 182 1.32 -16.49 7.47
C MET A 182 2.32 -15.63 6.73
N GLY A 183 2.66 -14.47 7.31
CA GLY A 183 3.59 -13.53 6.70
C GLY A 183 4.55 -12.92 7.71
N VAL A 184 5.77 -12.65 7.26
CA VAL A 184 6.80 -11.96 8.03
C VAL A 184 7.51 -10.92 7.17
N MET A 185 8.05 -9.89 7.81
CA MET A 185 8.97 -8.95 7.18
C MET A 185 10.02 -8.45 8.15
N VAL A 186 11.14 -8.04 7.60
CA VAL A 186 12.17 -7.24 8.25
C VAL A 186 12.53 -6.07 7.36
N ASP A 187 12.69 -4.91 7.95
CA ASP A 187 13.31 -3.77 7.27
C ASP A 187 14.37 -3.10 8.15
N TYR A 188 15.24 -2.35 7.48
CA TYR A 188 16.29 -1.55 8.08
C TYR A 188 16.30 -0.16 7.46
N THR A 189 16.30 0.86 8.32
CA THR A 189 16.37 2.26 7.92
C THR A 189 17.49 2.95 8.67
N LEU A 190 18.44 3.54 7.94
CA LEU A 190 19.52 4.34 8.50
C LEU A 190 19.82 5.53 7.58
N GLY A 191 19.62 6.74 8.09
CA GLY A 191 19.77 7.95 7.28
C GLY A 191 18.85 7.91 6.06
N GLY A 192 19.45 7.96 4.86
CA GLY A 192 18.70 7.86 3.60
C GLY A 192 18.50 6.44 3.08
N LEU A 193 19.11 5.42 3.69
CA LEU A 193 19.04 4.03 3.27
C LEU A 193 17.81 3.34 3.83
N TYR A 194 17.12 2.58 2.98
CA TYR A 194 16.09 1.61 3.33
C TYR A 194 16.44 0.26 2.69
N LEU A 195 16.35 -0.81 3.47
CA LEU A 195 16.42 -2.20 2.99
C LEU A 195 15.22 -2.94 3.56
N GLY A 196 14.59 -3.81 2.78
CA GLY A 196 13.42 -4.56 3.26
C GLY A 196 13.30 -5.90 2.57
N ALA A 197 12.81 -6.90 3.32
CA ALA A 197 12.44 -8.21 2.82
C ALA A 197 11.16 -8.68 3.50
N GLY A 198 10.32 -9.42 2.76
CA GLY A 198 9.09 -9.98 3.28
C GLY A 198 8.77 -11.30 2.59
N TYR A 199 8.14 -12.20 3.33
CA TYR A 199 7.77 -13.52 2.84
C TYR A 199 6.40 -13.93 3.39
N HIS A 200 5.58 -14.58 2.53
CA HIS A 200 4.29 -15.15 2.91
C HIS A 200 4.19 -16.60 2.46
N THR A 201 3.42 -17.38 3.21
CA THR A 201 2.78 -18.61 2.76
C THR A 201 1.27 -18.46 2.82
N PHE A 202 0.56 -19.00 1.84
CA PHE A 202 -0.89 -18.92 1.75
C PHE A 202 -1.47 -20.28 1.34
N GLU A 203 -2.23 -20.89 2.22
CA GLU A 203 -2.85 -22.21 2.07
C GLU A 203 -4.09 -22.17 1.16
N ARG A 204 -3.93 -21.88 -0.14
CA ARG A 204 -5.05 -21.80 -1.10
C ARG A 204 -5.51 -23.15 -1.62
N LEU A 205 -4.62 -24.15 -1.61
CA LEU A 205 -4.89 -25.52 -2.11
C LEU A 205 -4.53 -26.56 -1.06
N ALA A 206 -5.26 -27.67 -1.03
CA ALA A 206 -4.96 -28.78 -0.14
C ALA A 206 -3.62 -29.49 -0.45
N THR A 207 -3.03 -29.22 -1.62
CA THR A 207 -1.80 -29.87 -2.11
C THR A 207 -0.52 -29.11 -1.80
N GLY A 208 -0.60 -27.97 -1.12
CA GLY A 208 0.57 -27.16 -0.74
C GLY A 208 0.24 -25.68 -0.62
N ASP A 209 1.24 -24.90 -0.26
CA ASP A 209 1.13 -23.47 0.00
C ASP A 209 1.67 -22.64 -1.15
N ASP A 210 0.92 -21.60 -1.54
CA ASP A 210 1.45 -20.55 -2.38
C ASP A 210 2.51 -19.76 -1.60
N LYS A 211 3.57 -19.36 -2.27
CA LYS A 211 4.68 -18.58 -1.69
C LYS A 211 4.75 -17.22 -2.32
N GLU A 212 4.97 -16.21 -1.51
CA GLU A 212 5.11 -14.83 -1.96
C GLU A 212 6.36 -14.21 -1.32
N LEU A 213 7.20 -13.54 -2.11
CA LEU A 213 8.46 -12.95 -1.68
C LEU A 213 8.59 -11.52 -2.18
N ILE A 214 9.18 -10.66 -1.37
CA ILE A 214 9.73 -9.36 -1.77
C ILE A 214 11.10 -9.16 -1.18
N ILE A 215 12.00 -8.56 -1.97
CA ILE A 215 13.25 -7.96 -1.51
C ILE A 215 13.34 -6.60 -2.18
N GLY A 216 13.68 -5.55 -1.41
CA GLY A 216 13.76 -4.22 -1.98
C GLY A 216 14.68 -3.30 -1.20
N ALA A 217 15.11 -2.24 -1.87
CA ALA A 217 15.99 -1.21 -1.33
C ALA A 217 15.58 0.17 -1.83
N GLY A 218 15.94 1.18 -1.06
CA GLY A 218 15.83 2.59 -1.41
C GLY A 218 16.98 3.39 -0.84
N TYR A 219 17.40 4.42 -1.57
CA TYR A 219 18.39 5.36 -1.08
C TYR A 219 18.04 6.79 -1.48
N LYS A 220 17.98 7.67 -0.49
CA LYS A 220 17.77 9.10 -0.68
C LYS A 220 19.03 9.86 -0.34
N PHE A 221 19.55 10.64 -1.28
CA PHE A 221 20.77 11.44 -1.12
C PHE A 221 20.58 12.82 -1.76
N GLY A 222 20.58 13.84 -0.92
CA GLY A 222 20.25 15.20 -1.36
C GLY A 222 18.90 15.26 -2.07
N PRO A 223 18.82 15.80 -3.30
CA PRO A 223 17.58 15.89 -4.05
C PRO A 223 17.17 14.59 -4.76
N PHE A 224 18.04 13.57 -4.76
CA PHE A 224 17.84 12.33 -5.49
C PHE A 224 17.27 11.23 -4.60
N GLU A 225 16.41 10.39 -5.17
CA GLU A 225 15.88 9.18 -4.57
C GLU A 225 15.94 8.06 -5.61
N VAL A 226 16.47 6.89 -5.23
CA VAL A 226 16.46 5.67 -6.05
C VAL A 226 15.83 4.57 -5.24
N LYS A 227 14.89 3.84 -5.84
CA LYS A 227 14.21 2.70 -5.21
C LYS A 227 14.06 1.56 -6.19
N GLY A 228 14.10 0.33 -5.67
CA GLY A 228 13.84 -0.85 -6.48
C GLY A 228 13.49 -2.06 -5.64
N ASN A 229 12.82 -3.01 -6.28
CA ASN A 229 12.44 -4.26 -5.65
C ASN A 229 12.37 -5.41 -6.66
N TYR A 230 12.48 -6.60 -6.11
CA TYR A 230 12.12 -7.87 -6.73
C TYR A 230 10.93 -8.44 -5.97
N MET A 231 9.92 -8.88 -6.71
CA MET A 231 8.74 -9.57 -6.18
C MET A 231 8.52 -10.87 -6.92
N GLU A 232 8.10 -11.88 -6.17
CA GLU A 232 7.76 -13.20 -6.70
C GLU A 232 6.49 -13.72 -6.04
N ALA A 233 5.59 -14.27 -6.85
CA ALA A 233 4.50 -15.13 -6.42
C ALA A 233 4.70 -16.48 -7.07
N ASP A 234 4.74 -17.53 -6.25
CA ASP A 234 4.91 -18.92 -6.66
C ASP A 234 3.73 -19.75 -6.15
N PRO A 235 2.58 -19.68 -6.83
CA PRO A 235 1.42 -20.47 -6.48
C PRO A 235 1.65 -21.94 -6.82
N VAL A 236 0.99 -22.81 -6.07
CA VAL A 236 1.06 -24.25 -6.30
C VAL A 236 0.57 -24.60 -7.71
N GLY A 237 1.34 -25.42 -8.41
CA GLY A 237 1.03 -25.87 -9.77
C GLY A 237 2.05 -25.40 -10.80
N ALA A 238 2.01 -25.97 -11.99
CA ALA A 238 2.95 -25.65 -13.06
C ALA A 238 2.56 -24.37 -13.81
N ASN A 239 3.56 -23.64 -14.31
CA ASN A 239 3.42 -22.47 -15.18
C ASN A 239 2.70 -21.25 -14.54
N ASN A 240 2.70 -21.15 -13.20
CA ASN A 240 1.99 -20.11 -12.47
C ASN A 240 2.91 -19.07 -11.82
N GLN A 241 4.22 -19.31 -11.77
CA GLN A 241 5.16 -18.39 -11.13
C GLN A 241 5.17 -17.04 -11.82
N PHE A 242 5.03 -15.98 -11.01
CA PHE A 242 5.13 -14.60 -11.45
C PHE A 242 6.34 -13.93 -10.83
N LYS A 243 7.08 -13.16 -11.63
CA LYS A 243 8.22 -12.36 -11.18
C LYS A 243 8.09 -10.92 -11.67
N GLN A 244 8.39 -9.97 -10.77
CA GLN A 244 8.47 -8.56 -11.10
C GLN A 244 9.80 -7.98 -10.64
N TYR A 245 10.40 -7.17 -11.49
CA TYR A 245 11.55 -6.31 -11.20
C TYR A 245 11.12 -4.87 -11.39
N ASN A 246 11.37 -4.03 -10.42
CA ASN A 246 11.05 -2.60 -10.46
C ASN A 246 12.29 -1.80 -10.05
N LEU A 247 12.62 -0.76 -10.80
CA LEU A 247 13.70 0.18 -10.50
C LEU A 247 13.31 1.57 -10.97
N GLY A 248 13.38 2.54 -10.06
CA GLY A 248 13.07 3.91 -10.40
C GLY A 248 13.88 4.92 -9.63
N GLY A 249 13.90 6.14 -10.15
CA GLY A 249 14.53 7.29 -9.55
C GLY A 249 13.63 8.50 -9.53
N ALA A 250 13.86 9.41 -8.58
CA ALA A 250 13.22 10.70 -8.53
C ALA A 250 14.23 11.80 -8.24
N TYR A 251 13.98 12.99 -8.79
CA TYR A 251 14.73 14.21 -8.54
C TYR A 251 13.79 15.30 -8.06
N THR A 252 14.10 15.90 -6.92
CA THR A 252 13.30 16.97 -6.33
C THR A 252 14.09 18.27 -6.29
N VAL A 253 13.53 19.34 -6.85
CA VAL A 253 14.08 20.68 -6.77
C VAL A 253 12.95 21.66 -6.48
N ASP A 254 13.04 22.39 -5.39
CA ASP A 254 12.00 23.30 -4.90
C ASP A 254 10.61 22.61 -4.84
N ALA A 255 9.65 23.14 -5.60
CA ALA A 255 8.29 22.60 -5.71
C ALA A 255 8.14 21.47 -6.76
N HIS A 256 9.19 21.17 -7.50
CA HIS A 256 9.17 20.26 -8.64
C HIS A 256 9.71 18.89 -8.25
N LYS A 257 9.03 17.81 -8.66
CA LYS A 257 9.53 16.43 -8.53
C LYS A 257 9.33 15.68 -9.83
N PHE A 258 10.40 15.11 -10.33
CA PHE A 258 10.46 14.30 -11.55
C PHE A 258 10.68 12.85 -11.17
N PHE A 259 10.04 11.94 -11.91
CA PHE A 259 10.15 10.51 -11.69
C PHE A 259 10.44 9.78 -13.00
N ALA A 260 11.27 8.76 -12.93
CA ALA A 260 11.45 7.78 -13.98
C ALA A 260 11.45 6.39 -13.37
N ASN A 261 10.71 5.45 -13.97
CA ASN A 261 10.61 4.08 -13.48
C ASN A 261 10.63 3.07 -14.63
N PHE A 262 11.29 1.96 -14.40
CA PHE A 262 11.30 0.80 -15.27
C PHE A 262 10.84 -0.43 -14.51
N GLN A 263 9.99 -1.24 -15.14
CA GLN A 263 9.44 -2.45 -14.56
C GLN A 263 9.43 -3.57 -15.59
N THR A 264 9.75 -4.78 -15.16
CA THR A 264 9.60 -6.01 -15.94
C THR A 264 8.69 -6.98 -15.19
N ASN A 265 7.67 -7.47 -15.85
CA ASN A 265 6.79 -8.54 -15.40
C ASN A 265 7.05 -9.80 -16.22
N LYS A 266 7.11 -10.96 -15.57
CA LYS A 266 7.29 -12.25 -16.22
C LYS A 266 6.38 -13.29 -15.60
N LEU A 267 5.84 -14.18 -16.43
CA LEU A 267 5.21 -15.43 -16.01
C LEU A 267 6.08 -16.60 -16.46
N GLU A 268 5.99 -17.71 -15.75
CA GLU A 268 6.72 -18.93 -16.01
C GLU A 268 6.42 -19.50 -17.43
N ASN A 269 5.19 -19.31 -17.95
CA ASN A 269 4.79 -19.69 -19.29
C ASN A 269 5.43 -18.87 -20.44
N GLY A 270 6.39 -18.00 -20.11
CA GLY A 270 7.14 -17.18 -21.07
C GLY A 270 6.49 -15.84 -21.42
N ALA A 271 5.32 -15.50 -20.88
CA ALA A 271 4.75 -14.17 -21.04
C ALA A 271 5.64 -13.12 -20.34
N LYS A 272 5.90 -12.01 -21.02
CA LYS A 272 6.76 -10.92 -20.51
C LYS A 272 6.21 -9.56 -20.94
N GLY A 273 6.23 -8.60 -20.00
CA GLY A 273 5.92 -7.20 -20.26
C GLY A 273 6.96 -6.28 -19.61
N ASN A 274 7.41 -5.25 -20.34
CA ASN A 274 8.33 -4.24 -19.86
C ASN A 274 7.64 -2.89 -19.88
N ALA A 275 7.53 -2.23 -18.71
CA ALA A 275 6.93 -0.91 -18.58
C ALA A 275 7.98 0.15 -18.32
N PHE A 276 7.76 1.33 -18.89
CA PHE A 276 8.52 2.53 -18.63
C PHE A 276 7.55 3.67 -18.27
N THR A 277 7.88 4.44 -17.22
CA THR A 277 7.05 5.54 -16.74
C THR A 277 7.89 6.78 -16.52
N LEU A 278 7.39 7.91 -17.01
CA LEU A 278 7.83 9.23 -16.62
C LEU A 278 6.70 9.95 -15.91
N ALA A 279 6.98 10.63 -14.80
CA ALA A 279 5.98 11.44 -14.13
C ALA A 279 6.62 12.74 -13.62
N TYR A 280 5.77 13.76 -13.50
CA TYR A 280 6.12 15.05 -12.97
C TYR A 280 5.05 15.51 -12.00
N GLN A 281 5.48 16.11 -10.89
CA GLN A 281 4.63 16.71 -9.88
C GLN A 281 5.10 18.14 -9.60
N TYR A 282 4.13 19.05 -9.48
CA TYR A 282 4.34 20.40 -8.99
C TYR A 282 3.55 20.63 -7.70
N SER A 283 4.24 20.93 -6.61
CA SER A 283 3.66 21.12 -5.28
C SER A 283 3.11 22.56 -5.17
N LEU A 284 1.80 22.72 -5.13
CA LEU A 284 1.13 23.99 -4.87
C LEU A 284 1.18 24.36 -3.38
N SER A 285 1.21 23.35 -2.51
CA SER A 285 1.37 23.46 -1.06
C SER A 285 1.90 22.16 -0.48
N LYS A 286 2.09 22.09 0.85
CA LYS A 286 2.43 20.84 1.56
C LYS A 286 1.38 19.73 1.38
N ARG A 287 0.15 20.08 1.04
CA ARG A 287 -0.99 19.15 0.96
C ARG A 287 -1.57 19.00 -0.45
N THR A 288 -1.22 19.88 -1.39
CA THR A 288 -1.82 19.91 -2.72
C THR A 288 -0.74 19.94 -3.78
N ASN A 289 -0.87 19.08 -4.77
CA ASN A 289 -0.03 19.11 -5.97
C ASN A 289 -0.86 18.84 -7.23
N VAL A 290 -0.34 19.30 -8.36
CA VAL A 290 -0.77 18.89 -9.70
C VAL A 290 0.31 18.01 -10.29
N TYR A 291 -0.08 17.09 -11.16
CA TYR A 291 0.85 16.11 -11.73
C TYR A 291 0.47 15.69 -13.15
N THR A 292 1.45 15.19 -13.86
CA THR A 292 1.25 14.48 -15.13
C THR A 292 2.10 13.23 -15.15
N SER A 293 1.65 12.18 -15.84
CA SER A 293 2.44 10.97 -16.05
C SER A 293 2.20 10.38 -17.43
N TYR A 294 3.25 9.85 -18.01
CA TYR A 294 3.21 9.02 -19.21
C TYR A 294 3.78 7.65 -18.88
N ALA A 295 3.08 6.61 -19.24
CA ALA A 295 3.53 5.23 -19.11
C ALA A 295 3.27 4.44 -20.39
N SER A 296 4.18 3.56 -20.74
CA SER A 296 4.03 2.60 -21.83
C SER A 296 4.53 1.23 -21.38
N LEU A 297 3.89 0.18 -21.84
CA LEU A 297 4.29 -1.19 -21.57
C LEU A 297 4.36 -1.94 -22.90
N ARG A 298 5.43 -2.73 -23.10
CA ARG A 298 5.62 -3.61 -24.25
C ARG A 298 5.50 -5.05 -23.81
N ASN A 299 4.52 -5.74 -24.35
CA ASN A 299 4.30 -7.16 -24.20
C ASN A 299 5.06 -7.95 -25.28
N ASN A 300 5.56 -9.14 -24.91
CA ASN A 300 5.92 -10.11 -25.95
C ASN A 300 4.66 -10.81 -26.50
N ALA A 301 4.80 -11.64 -27.52
CA ALA A 301 3.69 -12.28 -28.22
C ALA A 301 2.71 -13.05 -27.30
N ASN A 302 3.15 -13.50 -26.13
CA ASN A 302 2.34 -14.23 -25.14
C ASN A 302 1.86 -13.34 -23.98
N GLY A 303 2.30 -12.08 -23.92
CA GLY A 303 2.04 -11.19 -22.81
C GLY A 303 0.70 -10.46 -22.93
N VAL A 304 -0.01 -10.35 -21.81
CA VAL A 304 -1.22 -9.52 -21.63
C VAL A 304 -1.08 -8.66 -20.36
N PHE A 305 0.14 -8.22 -20.04
CA PHE A 305 0.37 -7.35 -18.92
C PHE A 305 -0.20 -5.95 -19.18
N GLY A 306 -0.73 -5.33 -18.13
CA GLY A 306 -1.29 -3.99 -18.17
C GLY A 306 -0.50 -2.98 -17.35
N LEU A 307 -0.82 -1.71 -17.54
CA LEU A 307 -0.38 -0.59 -16.73
C LEU A 307 -1.39 -0.37 -15.61
N ASN A 308 -0.93 -0.51 -14.37
CA ASN A 308 -1.76 -0.31 -13.19
C ASN A 308 -1.39 1.01 -12.50
N SER A 309 -2.38 1.81 -12.18
CA SER A 309 -2.28 2.93 -11.25
C SER A 309 -3.04 2.62 -9.95
N ALA A 310 -3.03 3.55 -9.02
CA ALA A 310 -3.69 3.34 -7.72
C ALA A 310 -5.22 3.16 -7.81
N GLY A 311 -5.87 3.59 -8.88
CA GLY A 311 -7.33 3.54 -9.04
C GLY A 311 -7.82 2.93 -10.35
N THR A 312 -6.95 2.66 -11.32
CA THR A 312 -7.36 2.15 -12.63
C THR A 312 -6.31 1.27 -13.28
N ASN A 313 -6.76 0.45 -14.23
CA ASN A 313 -5.92 -0.48 -14.97
C ASN A 313 -6.16 -0.34 -16.48
N VAL A 314 -5.07 -0.34 -17.23
CA VAL A 314 -5.07 -0.36 -18.70
C VAL A 314 -4.46 -1.69 -19.13
N THR A 315 -5.30 -2.71 -19.23
CA THR A 315 -4.87 -4.08 -19.52
C THR A 315 -5.42 -4.51 -20.88
N PRO A 316 -4.58 -5.06 -21.78
CA PRO A 316 -5.05 -5.66 -23.01
C PRO A 316 -6.04 -6.79 -22.74
N PRO A 317 -7.04 -7.00 -23.59
CA PRO A 317 -7.90 -8.17 -23.48
C PRO A 317 -7.10 -9.46 -23.72
N ALA A 318 -7.50 -10.55 -23.05
CA ALA A 318 -6.83 -11.85 -23.17
C ALA A 318 -6.83 -12.40 -24.62
N THR A 319 -7.77 -11.93 -25.46
CA THR A 319 -7.88 -12.27 -26.90
C THR A 319 -6.89 -11.53 -27.80
N ALA A 320 -6.12 -10.56 -27.24
CA ALA A 320 -5.15 -9.77 -27.98
C ALA A 320 -3.77 -9.77 -27.26
N PRO A 321 -3.13 -10.95 -27.10
CA PRO A 321 -1.81 -11.01 -26.52
C PRO A 321 -0.80 -10.28 -27.42
N GLY A 322 0.26 -9.74 -26.79
CA GLY A 322 1.26 -8.92 -27.48
C GLY A 322 0.85 -7.45 -27.68
N SER A 323 -0.36 -7.05 -27.28
CA SER A 323 -0.77 -5.65 -27.33
C SER A 323 -0.01 -4.81 -26.29
N ASP A 324 0.36 -3.58 -26.67
CA ASP A 324 1.23 -2.67 -25.91
C ASP A 324 0.41 -1.51 -25.33
N PRO A 325 -0.01 -1.59 -24.06
CA PRO A 325 -0.77 -0.53 -23.43
C PRO A 325 0.05 0.73 -23.17
N MET A 326 -0.64 1.89 -23.26
CA MET A 326 -0.09 3.19 -22.89
C MET A 326 -1.12 4.03 -22.12
N ALA A 327 -0.63 4.96 -21.31
CA ALA A 327 -1.45 5.91 -20.59
C ALA A 327 -0.74 7.26 -20.43
N LEU A 328 -1.49 8.35 -20.64
CA LEU A 328 -1.09 9.72 -20.33
C LEU A 328 -2.12 10.32 -19.38
N SER A 329 -1.70 10.89 -18.26
CA SER A 329 -2.62 11.48 -17.29
C SER A 329 -2.19 12.87 -16.85
N LEU A 330 -3.18 13.70 -16.50
CA LEU A 330 -3.03 14.98 -15.84
C LEU A 330 -4.01 15.04 -14.67
N GLY A 331 -3.53 15.35 -13.46
CA GLY A 331 -4.36 15.27 -12.28
C GLY A 331 -3.97 16.24 -11.18
N ILE A 332 -4.81 16.23 -10.15
CA ILE A 332 -4.64 16.97 -8.91
C ILE A 332 -4.81 16.03 -7.72
N ARG A 333 -3.96 16.19 -6.72
CA ARG A 333 -4.01 15.44 -5.48
C ARG A 333 -4.01 16.40 -4.28
N HIS A 334 -4.92 16.16 -3.35
CA HIS A 334 -5.01 16.87 -2.09
C HIS A 334 -5.05 15.91 -0.89
N THR A 335 -4.34 16.24 0.19
CA THR A 335 -4.36 15.51 1.46
C THR A 335 -4.89 16.39 2.59
N PHE A 336 -5.67 15.85 3.48
CA PHE A 336 -6.22 16.57 4.64
C PHE A 336 -6.15 15.73 5.92
#